data_42cd12d549c58b922bfa11ccda37bb71
#
_entry.id   42cd12d549c58b922bfa11ccda37bb71
#
_cell.length_a   1.000
_cell.length_b   1.000
_cell.length_c   1.000
_cell.angle_alpha   90.00
_cell.angle_beta   90.00
_cell.angle_gamma   90.00
#
_symmetry.space_group_name_H-M   'P 1'
#
loop_
_entity.id
_entity.type
_entity.pdbx_description
1 polymer ?
#
loop_
_entity_poly.entity_id
_entity_poly.type
_entity_poly.pdbx_seq_one_letter_code
_entity_poly.pdbx_strand_id
1 'polypeptide(L)'
;MIDPDQAPYVPPAGAYAAGPTGYPQEAGSGFLPPMAPVAAPKSSGLGVVALIAALVALIVPAIFAAINGMTIGSVIGQTGLDALSVSSNLAVLSPVRDEVLWAELAFWFGTILGVWAIIQGIVATVQRRGRGAGITAIIIAVIAPGAYFTALFVGLTMGVVSNAAPF
;
A
#
# COMPACT_ATOMS: atom_id res chain seq x y z
N MET A 1 -57.44 -1.76 39.66
CA MET A 1 -57.12 -0.36 39.96
C MET A 1 -56.12 0.06 38.91
N ILE A 2 -56.56 0.70 37.83
CA ILE A 2 -55.71 1.09 36.68
C ILE A 2 -55.19 2.48 37.04
N ASP A 3 -53.86 2.64 37.01
CA ASP A 3 -53.14 3.87 37.31
C ASP A 3 -53.44 4.89 36.16
N PRO A 4 -54.08 6.04 36.50
CA PRO A 4 -54.47 7.02 35.46
C PRO A 4 -53.29 7.85 34.92
N ASP A 5 -52.06 7.66 35.42
CA ASP A 5 -50.90 8.50 35.04
C ASP A 5 -49.99 7.85 33.97
N GLN A 6 -50.36 6.68 33.44
CA GLN A 6 -49.61 6.12 32.30
C GLN A 6 -50.13 6.79 30.99
N ALA A 7 -49.48 7.86 30.58
CA ALA A 7 -49.64 8.36 29.23
C ALA A 7 -49.35 7.26 28.21
N PRO A 8 -50.19 7.07 27.19
CA PRO A 8 -49.97 6.05 26.19
C PRO A 8 -48.64 6.30 25.49
N TYR A 9 -47.77 5.25 25.49
CA TYR A 9 -46.47 5.29 24.81
C TYR A 9 -46.68 5.56 23.31
N VAL A 10 -46.25 6.73 22.87
CA VAL A 10 -46.19 7.09 21.44
C VAL A 10 -44.80 6.81 20.96
N PRO A 11 -44.59 5.76 20.13
CA PRO A 11 -43.26 5.46 19.58
C PRO A 11 -42.82 6.61 18.66
N PRO A 12 -41.49 6.94 18.60
CA PRO A 12 -40.99 8.00 17.76
C PRO A 12 -41.30 7.74 16.29
N ALA A 13 -41.61 8.80 15.55
CA ALA A 13 -41.90 8.75 14.12
C ALA A 13 -40.69 8.12 13.39
N GLY A 14 -40.92 6.98 12.74
CA GLY A 14 -39.91 6.16 12.07
C GLY A 14 -39.68 4.77 12.67
N ALA A 15 -40.30 4.44 13.82
CA ALA A 15 -40.18 3.12 14.43
C ALA A 15 -41.03 2.02 13.74
N TYR A 16 -41.86 2.40 12.80
CA TYR A 16 -42.60 1.42 11.99
C TYR A 16 -41.69 0.93 10.88
N ALA A 17 -40.91 -0.10 11.16
CA ALA A 17 -40.34 -0.93 10.13
C ALA A 17 -41.44 -1.45 9.23
N ALA A 18 -41.25 -1.34 7.92
CA ALA A 18 -42.18 -1.82 6.93
C ALA A 18 -42.66 -3.25 7.30
N GLY A 19 -43.95 -3.36 7.62
CA GLY A 19 -44.58 -4.66 7.82
C GLY A 19 -44.54 -5.49 6.54
N PRO A 20 -44.74 -6.82 6.63
CA PRO A 20 -44.68 -7.68 5.47
C PRO A 20 -45.72 -7.23 4.44
N THR A 21 -45.24 -6.86 3.26
CA THR A 21 -45.98 -6.45 2.09
C THR A 21 -46.88 -7.61 1.61
N GLY A 22 -48.13 -7.57 1.97
CA GLY A 22 -49.09 -8.62 1.59
C GLY A 22 -50.46 -8.11 1.19
N TYR A 23 -50.64 -6.83 0.88
CA TYR A 23 -51.93 -6.30 0.39
C TYR A 23 -51.78 -5.85 -1.07
N PRO A 24 -52.72 -6.25 -1.97
CA PRO A 24 -52.73 -5.73 -3.32
C PRO A 24 -53.01 -4.24 -3.23
N GLN A 25 -52.03 -3.44 -3.63
CA GLN A 25 -52.18 -1.99 -3.73
C GLN A 25 -53.08 -1.70 -4.92
N GLU A 26 -54.34 -1.36 -4.64
CA GLU A 26 -55.25 -0.81 -5.64
C GLU A 26 -54.54 0.34 -6.37
N ALA A 27 -54.63 0.27 -7.70
CA ALA A 27 -54.07 1.26 -8.61
C ALA A 27 -54.77 2.62 -8.45
N GLY A 28 -54.47 3.34 -7.37
CA GLY A 28 -54.78 4.75 -7.14
C GLY A 28 -53.79 5.60 -7.90
N SER A 29 -54.26 6.31 -8.88
CA SER A 29 -53.59 7.25 -9.75
C SER A 29 -52.58 8.14 -9.03
N GLY A 30 -51.27 7.90 -9.31
CA GLY A 30 -50.33 8.93 -9.67
C GLY A 30 -49.88 9.94 -8.62
N PHE A 31 -49.08 9.55 -7.66
CA PHE A 31 -47.98 10.36 -7.19
C PHE A 31 -46.83 9.43 -6.88
N LEU A 32 -46.05 9.06 -7.90
CA LEU A 32 -44.73 8.50 -7.66
C LEU A 32 -43.94 9.62 -6.98
N PRO A 33 -43.47 9.42 -5.74
CA PRO A 33 -42.55 10.40 -5.15
C PRO A 33 -41.37 10.54 -6.12
N PRO A 34 -40.82 11.79 -6.28
CA PRO A 34 -39.70 12.00 -7.16
C PRO A 34 -38.60 11.01 -6.76
N MET A 35 -38.22 10.12 -7.68
CA MET A 35 -37.10 9.21 -7.45
C MET A 35 -35.90 10.08 -7.09
N ALA A 36 -35.42 9.94 -5.85
CA ALA A 36 -34.19 10.60 -5.45
C ALA A 36 -33.12 10.30 -6.49
N PRO A 37 -32.36 11.31 -6.99
CA PRO A 37 -31.34 11.09 -8.00
C PRO A 37 -30.43 9.96 -7.52
N VAL A 38 -30.33 8.87 -8.29
CA VAL A 38 -29.39 7.79 -8.02
C VAL A 38 -28.01 8.43 -8.03
N ALA A 39 -27.39 8.56 -6.86
CA ALA A 39 -26.07 9.15 -6.74
C ALA A 39 -25.13 8.39 -7.65
N ALA A 40 -24.57 9.06 -8.66
CA ALA A 40 -23.62 8.48 -9.59
C ALA A 40 -22.49 7.79 -8.80
N PRO A 41 -22.07 6.58 -9.18
CA PRO A 41 -21.03 5.87 -8.48
C PRO A 41 -19.77 6.74 -8.46
N LYS A 42 -19.31 7.10 -7.26
CA LYS A 42 -18.08 7.88 -7.08
C LYS A 42 -16.92 7.08 -7.64
N SER A 43 -16.21 7.64 -8.63
CA SER A 43 -15.08 6.97 -9.28
C SER A 43 -14.04 6.51 -8.24
N SER A 44 -13.66 5.24 -8.28
CA SER A 44 -12.62 4.65 -7.41
C SER A 44 -11.18 4.98 -7.86
N GLY A 45 -11.02 5.85 -8.85
CA GLY A 45 -9.74 6.13 -9.52
C GLY A 45 -8.60 6.52 -8.60
N LEU A 46 -8.86 7.34 -7.57
CA LEU A 46 -7.80 7.77 -6.63
C LEU A 46 -7.18 6.61 -5.86
N GLY A 47 -7.98 5.64 -5.40
CA GLY A 47 -7.47 4.47 -4.70
C GLY A 47 -6.64 3.56 -5.61
N VAL A 48 -7.05 3.42 -6.88
CA VAL A 48 -6.31 2.63 -7.88
C VAL A 48 -4.96 3.28 -8.21
N VAL A 49 -4.91 4.60 -8.38
CA VAL A 49 -3.65 5.33 -8.61
C VAL A 49 -2.70 5.16 -7.43
N ALA A 50 -3.19 5.28 -6.19
CA ALA A 50 -2.39 5.04 -4.99
C ALA A 50 -1.84 3.61 -4.94
N LEU A 51 -2.64 2.62 -5.32
CA LEU A 51 -2.23 1.22 -5.35
C LEU A 51 -1.14 0.96 -6.40
N ILE A 52 -1.30 1.51 -7.60
CA ILE A 52 -0.28 1.39 -8.67
C ILE A 52 1.02 2.04 -8.21
N ALA A 53 0.97 3.25 -7.64
CA ALA A 53 2.15 3.92 -7.12
C ALA A 53 2.85 3.13 -6.01
N ALA A 54 2.09 2.53 -5.08
CA ALA A 54 2.64 1.68 -4.02
C ALA A 54 3.31 0.41 -4.57
N LEU A 55 2.71 -0.23 -5.59
CA LEU A 55 3.32 -1.39 -6.26
C LEU A 55 4.60 -1.03 -7.00
N VAL A 56 4.64 0.10 -7.69
CA VAL A 56 5.85 0.60 -8.37
C VAL A 56 6.93 0.91 -7.33
N ALA A 57 6.58 1.57 -6.22
CA ALA A 57 7.49 1.87 -5.11
C ALA A 57 8.05 0.61 -4.42
N LEU A 58 7.31 -0.49 -4.41
CA LEU A 58 7.75 -1.78 -3.87
C LEU A 58 8.67 -2.52 -4.86
N ILE A 59 8.22 -2.70 -6.10
CA ILE A 59 8.84 -3.63 -7.05
C ILE A 59 10.11 -3.04 -7.67
N VAL A 60 10.04 -1.80 -8.16
CA VAL A 60 11.16 -1.20 -8.91
C VAL A 60 12.41 -1.05 -8.04
N PRO A 61 12.36 -0.42 -6.85
CA PRO A 61 13.54 -0.32 -6.00
C PRO A 61 14.06 -1.66 -5.51
N ALA A 62 13.19 -2.66 -5.26
CA ALA A 62 13.61 -3.98 -4.83
C ALA A 62 14.40 -4.72 -5.92
N ILE A 63 13.99 -4.60 -7.18
CA ILE A 63 14.74 -5.18 -8.31
C ILE A 63 16.11 -4.52 -8.43
N PHE A 64 16.18 -3.19 -8.37
CA PHE A 64 17.45 -2.46 -8.40
C PHE A 64 18.35 -2.84 -7.22
N ALA A 65 17.79 -2.97 -6.02
CA ALA A 65 18.51 -3.40 -4.84
C ALA A 65 19.10 -4.80 -5.00
N ALA A 66 18.36 -5.75 -5.55
CA ALA A 66 18.84 -7.12 -5.79
C ALA A 66 19.99 -7.15 -6.80
N ILE A 67 19.84 -6.46 -7.94
CA ILE A 67 20.84 -6.40 -9.00
C ILE A 67 22.12 -5.75 -8.50
N ASN A 68 22.04 -4.54 -7.96
CA ASN A 68 23.20 -3.82 -7.45
C ASN A 68 23.83 -4.53 -6.24
N GLY A 69 23.00 -5.14 -5.37
CA GLY A 69 23.48 -5.96 -4.27
C GLY A 69 24.31 -7.14 -4.75
N MET A 70 23.89 -7.82 -5.82
CA MET A 70 24.65 -8.95 -6.39
C MET A 70 26.00 -8.49 -6.96
N THR A 71 26.05 -7.37 -7.65
CA THR A 71 27.30 -6.80 -8.19
C THR A 71 28.25 -6.37 -7.07
N ILE A 72 27.76 -5.66 -6.06
CA ILE A 72 28.54 -5.27 -4.88
C ILE A 72 29.05 -6.52 -4.14
N GLY A 73 28.16 -7.50 -3.92
CA GLY A 73 28.49 -8.77 -3.28
C GLY A 73 29.58 -9.56 -4.02
N SER A 74 29.57 -9.54 -5.37
CA SER A 74 30.57 -10.23 -6.17
C SER A 74 31.97 -9.64 -5.97
N VAL A 75 32.10 -8.33 -5.86
CA VAL A 75 33.39 -7.68 -5.57
C VAL A 75 33.88 -8.00 -4.17
N ILE A 76 32.99 -8.02 -3.19
CA ILE A 76 33.32 -8.42 -1.82
C ILE A 76 33.75 -9.88 -1.77
N GLY A 77 33.07 -10.77 -2.50
CA GLY A 77 33.43 -12.18 -2.59
C GLY A 77 34.82 -12.42 -3.20
N GLN A 78 35.20 -11.66 -4.22
CA GLN A 78 36.49 -11.72 -4.87
C GLN A 78 37.62 -11.17 -4.01
N THR A 79 37.40 -10.08 -3.29
CA THR A 79 38.41 -9.41 -2.46
C THR A 79 38.59 -10.08 -1.09
N GLY A 80 37.63 -10.89 -0.67
CA GLY A 80 37.57 -11.49 0.66
C GLY A 80 37.02 -10.54 1.72
N LEU A 81 36.29 -11.11 2.68
CA LEU A 81 35.70 -10.36 3.80
C LEU A 81 36.78 -9.71 4.70
N ASP A 82 37.99 -10.29 4.73
CA ASP A 82 39.11 -9.78 5.52
C ASP A 82 39.57 -8.40 5.03
N ALA A 83 39.47 -8.12 3.74
CA ALA A 83 39.81 -6.81 3.19
C ALA A 83 38.91 -5.68 3.72
N LEU A 84 37.66 -5.97 4.07
CA LEU A 84 36.75 -5.04 4.70
C LEU A 84 37.08 -4.79 6.18
N SER A 85 37.63 -5.80 6.86
CA SER A 85 37.97 -5.72 8.28
C SER A 85 39.33 -5.05 8.53
N VAL A 86 40.28 -5.24 7.63
CA VAL A 86 41.67 -4.71 7.73
C VAL A 86 41.76 -3.27 7.23
N SER A 87 41.02 -2.94 6.17
CA SER A 87 40.91 -1.55 5.71
C SER A 87 39.62 -0.95 6.24
N SER A 88 39.69 -0.11 7.28
CA SER A 88 38.60 0.81 7.61
C SER A 88 38.29 1.81 6.45
N ASN A 89 38.77 1.48 5.27
CA ASN A 89 38.74 2.33 4.09
C ASN A 89 37.73 1.74 3.08
N LEU A 90 36.66 2.45 2.84
CA LEU A 90 35.66 2.15 1.82
C LEU A 90 36.24 2.11 0.38
N ALA A 91 37.57 2.28 0.23
CA ALA A 91 38.27 2.20 -1.05
C ALA A 91 38.07 0.82 -1.75
N VAL A 92 37.78 -0.25 -0.99
CA VAL A 92 37.45 -1.57 -1.55
C VAL A 92 36.17 -1.51 -2.40
N LEU A 93 35.26 -0.59 -2.12
CA LEU A 93 34.02 -0.36 -2.88
C LEU A 93 34.22 0.61 -4.05
N SER A 94 35.43 1.14 -4.25
CA SER A 94 35.74 2.07 -5.34
C SER A 94 35.35 1.53 -6.73
N PRO A 95 35.50 0.23 -7.07
CA PRO A 95 35.08 -0.31 -8.36
C PRO A 95 33.58 -0.35 -8.58
N VAL A 96 32.79 -0.33 -7.48
CA VAL A 96 31.31 -0.45 -7.51
C VAL A 96 30.61 0.82 -7.01
N ARG A 97 31.25 1.97 -7.13
CA ARG A 97 30.66 3.26 -6.67
C ARG A 97 29.36 3.57 -7.39
N ASP A 98 29.28 3.27 -8.67
CA ASP A 98 28.11 3.57 -9.47
C ASP A 98 26.92 2.68 -9.05
N GLU A 99 27.16 1.42 -8.73
CA GLU A 99 26.15 0.48 -8.22
C GLU A 99 25.63 0.92 -6.85
N VAL A 100 26.50 1.38 -5.97
CA VAL A 100 26.12 1.94 -4.66
C VAL A 100 25.24 3.17 -4.86
N LEU A 101 25.63 4.08 -5.75
CA LEU A 101 24.88 5.29 -6.08
C LEU A 101 23.51 4.95 -6.68
N TRP A 102 23.45 3.99 -7.59
CA TRP A 102 22.17 3.54 -8.16
C TRP A 102 21.27 2.88 -7.11
N ALA A 103 21.81 2.12 -6.19
CA ALA A 103 21.05 1.55 -5.08
C ALA A 103 20.49 2.65 -4.17
N GLU A 104 21.30 3.67 -3.85
CA GLU A 104 20.88 4.82 -3.05
C GLU A 104 19.78 5.63 -3.76
N LEU A 105 19.95 5.94 -5.03
CA LEU A 105 18.95 6.64 -5.83
C LEU A 105 17.63 5.86 -5.91
N ALA A 106 17.69 4.54 -6.09
CA ALA A 106 16.53 3.68 -6.10
C ALA A 106 15.80 3.69 -4.76
N PHE A 107 16.54 3.70 -3.64
CA PHE A 107 15.96 3.82 -2.30
C PHE A 107 15.23 5.16 -2.11
N TRP A 108 15.86 6.28 -2.48
CA TRP A 108 15.25 7.61 -2.37
C TRP A 108 14.01 7.72 -3.25
N PHE A 109 14.09 7.25 -4.48
CA PHE A 109 12.95 7.21 -5.41
C PHE A 109 11.79 6.40 -4.84
N GLY A 110 12.06 5.19 -4.34
CA GLY A 110 11.07 4.34 -3.70
C GLY A 110 10.43 4.99 -2.47
N THR A 111 11.25 5.67 -1.66
CA THR A 111 10.78 6.38 -0.45
C THR A 111 9.83 7.53 -0.82
N ILE A 112 10.23 8.39 -1.75
CA ILE A 112 9.40 9.53 -2.20
C ILE A 112 8.08 9.02 -2.79
N LEU A 113 8.14 8.01 -3.65
CA LEU A 113 6.95 7.44 -4.28
C LEU A 113 6.06 6.71 -3.25
N GLY A 114 6.66 6.04 -2.28
CA GLY A 114 5.95 5.38 -1.17
C GLY A 114 5.21 6.38 -0.27
N VAL A 115 5.86 7.48 0.12
CA VAL A 115 5.22 8.55 0.89
C VAL A 115 4.06 9.16 0.09
N TRP A 116 4.26 9.41 -1.20
CA TRP A 116 3.20 9.92 -2.07
C TRP A 116 2.02 8.93 -2.17
N ALA A 117 2.29 7.64 -2.29
CA ALA A 117 1.27 6.59 -2.31
C ALA A 117 0.47 6.54 -0.99
N ILE A 118 1.13 6.73 0.17
CA ILE A 118 0.46 6.81 1.47
C ILE A 118 -0.49 8.02 1.52
N ILE A 119 -0.03 9.19 1.11
CA ILE A 119 -0.86 10.40 1.08
C ILE A 119 -2.09 10.19 0.20
N GLN A 120 -1.90 9.67 -1.01
CA GLN A 120 -3.00 9.36 -1.93
C GLN A 120 -3.94 8.30 -1.36
N GLY A 121 -3.42 7.27 -0.69
CA GLY A 121 -4.19 6.24 -0.01
C GLY A 121 -5.07 6.79 1.11
N ILE A 122 -4.54 7.71 1.92
CA ILE A 122 -5.29 8.41 2.98
C ILE A 122 -6.41 9.24 2.36
N VAL A 123 -6.11 10.05 1.32
CA VAL A 123 -7.09 10.88 0.62
C VAL A 123 -8.22 10.02 0.03
N ALA A 124 -7.88 8.90 -0.63
CA ALA A 124 -8.86 7.96 -1.19
C ALA A 124 -9.77 7.36 -0.09
N THR A 125 -9.21 7.04 1.06
CA THR A 125 -9.93 6.46 2.21
C THR A 125 -10.90 7.48 2.82
N VAL A 126 -10.46 8.72 3.04
CA VAL A 126 -11.26 9.82 3.61
C VAL A 126 -12.40 10.21 2.66
N GLN A 127 -12.13 10.34 1.38
CA GLN A 127 -13.13 10.70 0.36
C GLN A 127 -14.10 9.56 0.02
N ARG A 128 -13.95 8.38 0.61
CA ARG A 128 -14.73 7.17 0.31
C ARG A 128 -14.69 6.77 -1.18
N ARG A 129 -13.59 7.08 -1.86
CA ARG A 129 -13.36 6.77 -3.28
C ARG A 129 -12.33 5.64 -3.41
N GLY A 130 -12.79 4.39 -3.35
CA GLY A 130 -11.90 3.23 -3.45
C GLY A 130 -11.15 2.91 -2.14
N ARG A 131 -11.86 2.91 -1.00
CA ARG A 131 -11.30 2.67 0.35
C ARG A 131 -10.42 1.43 0.42
N GLY A 132 -10.87 0.31 -0.17
CA GLY A 132 -10.09 -0.93 -0.15
C GLY A 132 -8.72 -0.76 -0.81
N ALA A 133 -8.68 -0.21 -2.02
CA ALA A 133 -7.42 0.03 -2.74
C ALA A 133 -6.52 1.04 -2.01
N GLY A 134 -7.09 2.09 -1.39
CA GLY A 134 -6.34 3.06 -0.60
C GLY A 134 -5.67 2.44 0.63
N ILE A 135 -6.38 1.61 1.40
CA ILE A 135 -5.83 0.91 2.56
C ILE A 135 -4.73 -0.07 2.14
N THR A 136 -4.98 -0.84 1.08
CA THR A 136 -3.98 -1.77 0.54
C THR A 136 -2.71 -1.06 0.08
N ALA A 137 -2.84 0.11 -0.57
CA ALA A 137 -1.71 0.93 -0.98
C ALA A 137 -0.86 1.38 0.21
N ILE A 138 -1.47 1.80 1.32
CA ILE A 138 -0.75 2.18 2.54
C ILE A 138 0.02 1.00 3.12
N ILE A 139 -0.61 -0.18 3.22
CA ILE A 139 0.04 -1.39 3.75
C ILE A 139 1.26 -1.76 2.89
N ILE A 140 1.11 -1.77 1.56
CA ILE A 140 2.19 -2.08 0.63
C ILE A 140 3.32 -1.05 0.77
N ALA A 141 3.01 0.24 0.83
CA ALA A 141 4.01 1.30 0.94
C ALA A 141 4.81 1.23 2.26
N VAL A 142 4.18 0.80 3.36
CA VAL A 142 4.86 0.60 4.66
C VAL A 142 5.80 -0.63 4.62
N ILE A 143 5.44 -1.68 3.87
CA ILE A 143 6.25 -2.89 3.73
C ILE A 143 7.42 -2.68 2.74
N ALA A 144 7.29 -1.76 1.79
CA ALA A 144 8.25 -1.55 0.71
C ALA A 144 9.72 -1.36 1.16
N PRO A 145 10.04 -0.56 2.20
CA PRO A 145 11.41 -0.45 2.69
C PRO A 145 11.99 -1.79 3.17
N GLY A 146 11.18 -2.60 3.86
CA GLY A 146 11.59 -3.93 4.31
C GLY A 146 11.91 -4.85 3.13
N ALA A 147 11.10 -4.83 2.09
CA ALA A 147 11.33 -5.60 0.87
C ALA A 147 12.61 -5.14 0.15
N TYR A 148 12.89 -3.83 0.11
CA TYR A 148 14.12 -3.27 -0.45
C TYR A 148 15.36 -3.82 0.25
N PHE A 149 15.43 -3.73 1.58
CA PHE A 149 16.57 -4.22 2.35
C PHE A 149 16.71 -5.73 2.26
N THR A 150 15.61 -6.47 2.22
CA THR A 150 15.64 -7.93 2.03
C THR A 150 16.21 -8.27 0.65
N ALA A 151 15.76 -7.60 -0.40
CA ALA A 151 16.26 -7.80 -1.75
C ALA A 151 17.76 -7.46 -1.88
N LEU A 152 18.19 -6.34 -1.27
CA LEU A 152 19.59 -5.94 -1.22
C LEU A 152 20.44 -6.99 -0.50
N PHE A 153 20.00 -7.45 0.66
CA PHE A 153 20.71 -8.46 1.44
C PHE A 153 20.85 -9.80 0.71
N VAL A 154 19.76 -10.25 0.08
CA VAL A 154 19.77 -11.47 -0.74
C VAL A 154 20.72 -11.32 -1.93
N GLY A 155 20.68 -10.17 -2.62
CA GLY A 155 21.59 -9.86 -3.71
C GLY A 155 23.06 -9.90 -3.26
N LEU A 156 23.38 -9.22 -2.15
CA LEU A 156 24.71 -9.21 -1.56
C LEU A 156 25.21 -10.62 -1.24
N THR A 157 24.42 -11.41 -0.53
CA THR A 157 24.80 -12.77 -0.14
C THR A 157 25.00 -13.67 -1.35
N MET A 158 24.13 -13.60 -2.35
CA MET A 158 24.28 -14.35 -3.59
C MET A 158 25.55 -13.93 -4.34
N GLY A 159 25.84 -12.63 -4.42
CA GLY A 159 27.05 -12.11 -5.05
C GLY A 159 28.32 -12.62 -4.37
N VAL A 160 28.36 -12.57 -3.03
CA VAL A 160 29.50 -13.08 -2.26
C VAL A 160 29.71 -14.56 -2.47
N VAL A 161 28.64 -15.37 -2.32
CA VAL A 161 28.74 -16.84 -2.40
C VAL A 161 29.14 -17.32 -3.80
N SER A 162 28.61 -16.66 -4.85
CA SER A 162 28.89 -17.06 -6.25
C SER A 162 30.32 -16.72 -6.69
N ASN A 163 31.00 -15.80 -6.00
CA ASN A 163 32.36 -15.34 -6.36
C ASN A 163 33.40 -15.56 -5.25
N ALA A 164 33.01 -16.19 -4.13
CA ALA A 164 33.98 -16.64 -3.16
C ALA A 164 34.93 -17.68 -3.83
N ALA A 165 36.25 -17.44 -3.72
CA ALA A 165 37.23 -18.35 -4.29
C ALA A 165 36.98 -19.78 -3.76
N PRO A 166 37.01 -20.84 -4.60
CA PRO A 166 36.99 -22.21 -4.11
C PRO A 166 38.23 -22.44 -3.26
N PHE A 167 38.04 -23.00 -2.08
CA PHE A 167 39.11 -23.38 -1.18
C PHE A 167 39.96 -24.47 -1.80
#